data_5c63c327c76a40fa706dca2f71746753
#
_entry.id   5c63c327c76a40fa706dca2f71746753
#
_cell.length_a   1.000
_cell.length_b   1.000
_cell.length_c   1.000
_cell.angle_alpha   90.00
_cell.angle_beta   90.00
_cell.angle_gamma   90.00
#
_symmetry.space_group_name_H-M   'P 1'
#
loop_
_entity.id
_entity.type
_entity.pdbx_description
1 polymer ?
#
loop_
_entity_poly.entity_id
_entity_poly.type
_entity_poly.pdbx_seq_one_letter_code
_entity_poly.pdbx_strand_id
1 'polypeptide(L)'
;MGSFTRDAETTELIEVVPLSIPNGCDGGRATETSVETLNHSCRCLSLDNEALRRNLEAELGKRSLSHTIFESHSNLFASVPLFVARTHLDQMAQLVGAVETVVATSHFRRAALSWAPDIAHYDPGSPGGLLGFDFHLALEGPRLIEINTNPGGALLNAVLGRAQRSCCPETVGLAMAPVEADAIEKALLEIFMAEWGLQRTGLPPLSVAIVDEAPEQQYLYPEFLMYQHLFERHGIEVVICDPRELVRKDARLWIGKQAIDFVYNRLTDFALEQPENMALKLAYLAREVAVSPHPRAHAFYADKRNLSLLCDETFLRETGIADNAMSALLAAIPHTEIMTAGNRDAMWANRRTLFFKPAAGYGSRAAYRGDKLTKRVWAEMAKGTYVAQAIVAPSERQVAVAQAPVALKADVRNYAYAGMVKLVAARLYQGQTTNFRTAGGGFAPVFTEMR
;
A
#
# COMPACT_ATOMS: atom_id res chain seq x y z
N MET A 1 1.89 -40.00 -11.94
CA MET A 1 3.28 -39.60 -12.14
C MET A 1 3.36 -38.84 -13.45
N GLY A 2 3.33 -37.54 -13.43
CA GLY A 2 3.51 -36.66 -14.59
C GLY A 2 4.29 -35.45 -14.09
N SER A 3 5.56 -35.38 -14.48
CA SER A 3 6.47 -34.30 -14.16
C SER A 3 6.04 -33.02 -14.89
N PHE A 4 5.64 -31.99 -14.16
CA PHE A 4 5.55 -30.64 -14.70
C PHE A 4 6.94 -30.02 -14.68
N THR A 5 7.58 -29.98 -15.84
CA THR A 5 8.72 -29.10 -16.10
C THR A 5 8.19 -27.67 -16.13
N ARG A 6 8.69 -26.82 -15.23
CA ARG A 6 8.52 -25.37 -15.29
C ARG A 6 9.38 -24.85 -16.42
N ASP A 7 8.78 -24.50 -17.53
CA ASP A 7 9.41 -23.63 -18.51
C ASP A 7 9.59 -22.24 -17.88
N ALA A 8 10.82 -21.74 -17.99
CA ALA A 8 11.17 -20.38 -17.59
C ALA A 8 10.51 -19.41 -18.57
N GLU A 9 9.28 -18.96 -18.24
CA GLU A 9 8.66 -17.86 -18.97
C GLU A 9 9.42 -16.58 -18.68
N THR A 10 9.99 -16.06 -19.75
CA THR A 10 10.60 -14.73 -19.89
C THR A 10 9.68 -13.69 -19.27
N THR A 11 10.23 -12.93 -18.34
CA THR A 11 9.63 -11.72 -17.79
C THR A 11 9.34 -10.77 -18.95
N GLU A 12 8.10 -10.74 -19.43
CA GLU A 12 7.66 -9.71 -20.38
C GLU A 12 7.77 -8.35 -19.67
N LEU A 13 8.73 -7.57 -20.16
CA LEU A 13 8.92 -6.18 -19.76
C LEU A 13 7.68 -5.40 -20.21
N ILE A 14 6.98 -4.84 -19.26
CA ILE A 14 5.81 -3.99 -19.49
C ILE A 14 6.20 -2.81 -20.37
N GLU A 15 5.55 -2.69 -21.52
CA GLU A 15 5.76 -1.60 -22.46
C GLU A 15 5.30 -0.27 -21.85
N VAL A 16 6.19 0.71 -21.82
CA VAL A 16 5.92 2.04 -21.26
C VAL A 16 5.48 2.97 -22.37
N VAL A 17 4.28 3.52 -22.23
CA VAL A 17 3.72 4.47 -23.22
C VAL A 17 4.30 5.87 -22.97
N PRO A 18 4.90 6.51 -23.98
CA PRO A 18 5.40 7.87 -23.84
C PRO A 18 4.26 8.90 -23.76
N LEU A 19 4.42 9.89 -22.89
CA LEU A 19 3.50 11.03 -22.81
C LEU A 19 3.48 11.83 -24.13
N SER A 20 2.30 12.07 -24.66
CA SER A 20 2.12 12.97 -25.82
C SER A 20 2.39 14.41 -25.39
N ILE A 21 3.37 15.06 -26.00
CA ILE A 21 3.73 16.45 -25.71
C ILE A 21 2.92 17.39 -26.59
N PRO A 22 2.20 18.40 -26.02
CA PRO A 22 1.63 19.47 -26.82
C PRO A 22 2.74 20.35 -27.40
N ASN A 23 2.67 20.67 -28.71
CA ASN A 23 3.58 21.59 -29.38
C ASN A 23 3.52 22.99 -28.75
N GLY A 24 4.63 23.44 -28.12
CA GLY A 24 4.68 24.82 -27.63
C GLY A 24 5.75 25.23 -26.62
N CYS A 25 6.89 24.53 -26.55
CA CYS A 25 8.02 25.01 -25.73
C CYS A 25 9.29 25.15 -26.58
N ASP A 26 9.99 26.27 -26.45
CA ASP A 26 11.22 26.58 -27.21
C ASP A 26 12.38 25.66 -26.81
N GLY A 27 13.06 25.15 -27.85
CA GLY A 27 14.06 24.09 -27.76
C GLY A 27 15.37 24.48 -27.06
N GLY A 28 15.52 24.09 -25.80
CA GLY A 28 16.80 23.95 -25.14
C GLY A 28 17.30 22.49 -25.25
N ARG A 29 18.61 22.30 -25.48
CA ARG A 29 19.24 20.97 -25.48
C ARG A 29 18.96 20.25 -24.16
N ALA A 30 18.35 19.07 -24.23
CA ALA A 30 18.19 18.17 -23.09
C ALA A 30 19.57 17.77 -22.54
N THR A 31 19.97 18.41 -21.44
CA THR A 31 21.00 17.87 -20.56
C THR A 31 20.31 16.81 -19.70
N GLU A 32 20.97 15.67 -19.43
CA GLU A 32 20.48 14.68 -18.47
C GLU A 32 20.17 15.37 -17.13
N THR A 33 18.90 15.55 -16.84
CA THR A 33 18.46 16.22 -15.62
C THR A 33 18.25 15.15 -14.57
N SER A 34 18.99 15.24 -13.45
CA SER A 34 18.86 14.25 -12.37
C SER A 34 17.46 14.25 -11.76
N VAL A 35 17.04 13.11 -11.23
CA VAL A 35 15.74 12.95 -10.53
C VAL A 35 15.62 13.92 -9.36
N GLU A 36 16.70 14.20 -8.65
CA GLU A 36 16.76 15.17 -7.55
C GLU A 36 16.48 16.59 -8.05
N THR A 37 17.07 16.98 -9.19
CA THR A 37 16.83 18.27 -9.83
C THR A 37 15.36 18.40 -10.23
N LEU A 38 14.77 17.34 -10.81
CA LEU A 38 13.34 17.31 -11.16
C LEU A 38 12.46 17.47 -9.91
N ASN A 39 12.75 16.79 -8.83
CA ASN A 39 12.00 16.92 -7.57
C ASN A 39 12.13 18.31 -6.94
N HIS A 40 13.24 18.98 -7.17
CA HIS A 40 13.46 20.32 -6.64
C HIS A 40 12.83 21.41 -7.51
N SER A 41 12.95 21.32 -8.83
CA SER A 41 12.68 22.45 -9.73
C SER A 41 11.58 22.21 -10.76
N CYS A 42 11.28 20.95 -11.14
CA CYS A 42 10.31 20.69 -12.20
C CYS A 42 8.89 21.05 -11.78
N ARG A 43 8.27 21.96 -12.52
CA ARG A 43 6.87 22.36 -12.41
C ARG A 43 6.08 22.10 -13.69
N CYS A 44 6.72 21.49 -14.66
CA CYS A 44 6.19 21.27 -15.99
C CYS A 44 5.24 20.08 -16.09
N LEU A 45 5.36 19.11 -15.17
CA LEU A 45 4.37 18.07 -14.95
C LEU A 45 3.45 18.50 -13.80
N SER A 46 2.18 18.62 -14.09
CA SER A 46 1.18 19.03 -13.12
C SER A 46 -0.14 18.28 -13.34
N LEU A 47 -0.96 18.29 -12.32
CA LEU A 47 -2.29 17.69 -12.35
C LEU A 47 -3.22 18.55 -13.25
N ASP A 48 -3.87 17.89 -14.21
CA ASP A 48 -5.00 18.46 -14.95
C ASP A 48 -6.30 18.15 -14.19
N ASN A 49 -6.76 19.11 -13.40
CA ASN A 49 -7.96 18.95 -12.58
C ASN A 49 -9.24 18.66 -13.39
N GLU A 50 -9.34 19.17 -14.62
CA GLU A 50 -10.49 18.88 -15.49
C GLU A 50 -10.43 17.46 -16.04
N ALA A 51 -9.24 17.00 -16.44
CA ALA A 51 -9.03 15.61 -16.85
C ALA A 51 -9.28 14.67 -15.68
N LEU A 52 -8.76 14.97 -14.48
CA LEU A 52 -9.01 14.18 -13.28
C LEU A 52 -10.49 14.08 -12.95
N ARG A 53 -11.22 15.20 -13.05
CA ARG A 53 -12.67 15.20 -12.81
C ARG A 53 -13.39 14.31 -13.82
N ARG A 54 -13.11 14.44 -15.12
CA ARG A 54 -13.70 13.58 -16.16
C ARG A 54 -13.42 12.10 -15.93
N ASN A 55 -12.18 11.77 -15.56
CA ASN A 55 -11.78 10.39 -15.30
C ASN A 55 -12.51 9.83 -14.07
N LEU A 56 -12.63 10.60 -12.98
CA LEU A 56 -13.40 10.19 -11.79
C LEU A 56 -14.90 10.05 -12.10
N GLU A 57 -15.47 10.94 -12.94
CA GLU A 57 -16.86 10.83 -13.37
C GLU A 57 -17.12 9.54 -14.17
N ALA A 58 -16.18 9.18 -15.04
CA ALA A 58 -16.26 7.93 -15.80
C ALA A 58 -16.19 6.70 -14.89
N GLU A 59 -15.26 6.69 -13.92
CA GLU A 59 -15.09 5.58 -12.97
C GLU A 59 -16.23 5.46 -11.97
N LEU A 60 -16.86 6.55 -11.57
CA LEU A 60 -17.94 6.54 -10.57
C LEU A 60 -19.33 6.42 -11.21
N GLY A 61 -19.44 6.54 -12.53
CA GLY A 61 -20.71 6.47 -13.26
C GLY A 61 -21.72 7.57 -12.92
N LYS A 62 -21.35 8.55 -12.09
CA LYS A 62 -22.24 9.64 -11.63
C LYS A 62 -21.47 10.95 -11.44
N ARG A 63 -21.87 12.01 -12.17
CA ARG A 63 -21.28 13.36 -12.05
C ARG A 63 -21.34 13.97 -10.65
N SER A 64 -22.38 13.69 -9.88
CA SER A 64 -22.57 14.29 -8.55
C SER A 64 -21.50 13.84 -7.54
N LEU A 65 -20.97 12.62 -7.67
CA LEU A 65 -19.99 12.07 -6.75
C LEU A 65 -18.60 12.68 -6.96
N SER A 66 -18.18 12.95 -8.20
CA SER A 66 -16.89 13.58 -8.49
C SER A 66 -16.80 14.98 -7.87
N HIS A 67 -17.86 15.79 -7.99
CA HIS A 67 -17.93 17.13 -7.39
C HIS A 67 -17.78 17.06 -5.87
N THR A 68 -18.49 16.16 -5.21
CA THR A 68 -18.41 15.97 -3.76
C THR A 68 -17.01 15.55 -3.31
N ILE A 69 -16.31 14.69 -4.09
CA ILE A 69 -14.93 14.28 -3.77
C ILE A 69 -13.99 15.48 -3.78
N PHE A 70 -14.06 16.34 -4.80
CA PHE A 70 -13.19 17.53 -4.88
C PHE A 70 -13.44 18.54 -3.78
N GLU A 71 -14.68 18.70 -3.33
CA GLU A 71 -15.03 19.63 -2.26
C GLU A 71 -14.64 19.09 -0.87
N SER A 72 -14.95 17.82 -0.59
CA SER A 72 -14.76 17.22 0.73
C SER A 72 -13.35 16.67 0.94
N HIS A 73 -12.58 16.40 -0.13
CA HIS A 73 -11.26 15.76 -0.11
C HIS A 73 -10.21 16.59 -0.85
N SER A 74 -10.15 17.89 -0.57
CA SER A 74 -9.29 18.86 -1.26
C SER A 74 -7.79 18.52 -1.29
N ASN A 75 -7.32 17.67 -0.37
CA ASN A 75 -5.94 17.21 -0.28
C ASN A 75 -5.78 15.69 -0.58
N LEU A 76 -6.72 15.12 -1.33
CA LEU A 76 -6.63 13.71 -1.73
C LEU A 76 -5.54 13.50 -2.79
N PHE A 77 -5.38 14.47 -3.70
CA PHE A 77 -4.45 14.43 -4.82
C PHE A 77 -3.45 15.57 -4.74
N ALA A 78 -2.17 15.23 -4.88
CA ALA A 78 -1.11 16.21 -4.99
C ALA A 78 -1.14 16.87 -6.37
N SER A 79 -0.74 18.15 -6.43
CA SER A 79 -0.73 18.93 -7.66
C SER A 79 0.41 18.58 -8.62
N VAL A 80 1.40 17.82 -8.16
CA VAL A 80 2.61 17.46 -8.91
C VAL A 80 2.99 15.99 -8.68
N PRO A 81 3.67 15.32 -9.63
CA PRO A 81 4.21 13.99 -9.43
C PRO A 81 5.48 14.00 -8.59
N LEU A 82 5.88 12.81 -8.14
CA LEU A 82 7.20 12.52 -7.61
C LEU A 82 8.06 11.85 -8.70
N PHE A 83 9.33 12.25 -8.79
CA PHE A 83 10.29 11.58 -9.67
C PHE A 83 11.13 10.61 -8.85
N VAL A 84 11.30 9.37 -9.35
CA VAL A 84 12.04 8.30 -8.70
C VAL A 84 12.97 7.65 -9.71
N ALA A 85 14.24 7.49 -9.36
CA ALA A 85 15.21 6.84 -10.23
C ALA A 85 14.82 5.39 -10.53
N ARG A 86 15.02 4.94 -11.75
CA ARG A 86 14.74 3.56 -12.18
C ARG A 86 15.43 2.55 -11.28
N THR A 87 16.69 2.80 -10.91
CA THR A 87 17.44 1.95 -10.00
C THR A 87 16.75 1.77 -8.64
N HIS A 88 16.12 2.81 -8.11
CA HIS A 88 15.35 2.72 -6.86
C HIS A 88 14.07 1.92 -7.04
N LEU A 89 13.40 2.04 -8.19
CA LEU A 89 12.21 1.22 -8.50
C LEU A 89 12.59 -0.26 -8.58
N ASP A 90 13.70 -0.58 -9.25
CA ASP A 90 14.21 -1.94 -9.40
C ASP A 90 14.61 -2.53 -8.03
N GLN A 91 15.27 -1.75 -7.16
CA GLN A 91 15.64 -2.15 -5.80
C GLN A 91 14.38 -2.39 -4.93
N MET A 92 13.37 -1.54 -5.01
CA MET A 92 12.11 -1.74 -4.28
C MET A 92 11.39 -3.01 -4.74
N ALA A 93 11.34 -3.26 -6.05
CA ALA A 93 10.74 -4.48 -6.59
C ALA A 93 11.50 -5.74 -6.16
N GLN A 94 12.83 -5.71 -6.17
CA GLN A 94 13.67 -6.80 -5.66
C GLN A 94 13.40 -7.07 -4.18
N LEU A 95 13.27 -6.01 -3.36
CA LEU A 95 12.95 -6.15 -1.95
C LEU A 95 11.58 -6.77 -1.70
N VAL A 96 10.56 -6.36 -2.48
CA VAL A 96 9.22 -6.96 -2.40
C VAL A 96 9.29 -8.46 -2.64
N GLY A 97 10.02 -8.91 -3.67
CA GLY A 97 10.23 -10.33 -3.95
C GLY A 97 11.01 -11.06 -2.84
N ALA A 98 12.03 -10.39 -2.25
CA ALA A 98 12.81 -10.95 -1.14
C ALA A 98 11.95 -11.14 0.12
N VAL A 99 11.09 -10.17 0.47
CA VAL A 99 10.15 -10.30 1.60
C VAL A 99 9.22 -11.49 1.38
N GLU A 100 8.66 -11.63 0.18
CA GLU A 100 7.77 -12.76 -0.15
C GLU A 100 8.48 -14.11 0.01
N THR A 101 9.73 -14.18 -0.43
CA THR A 101 10.56 -15.39 -0.29
C THR A 101 10.73 -15.78 1.18
N VAL A 102 10.98 -14.83 2.08
CA VAL A 102 11.09 -15.09 3.52
C VAL A 102 9.75 -15.50 4.11
N VAL A 103 8.68 -14.78 3.80
CA VAL A 103 7.31 -15.04 4.31
C VAL A 103 6.80 -16.42 3.88
N ALA A 104 7.25 -16.93 2.74
CA ALA A 104 6.92 -18.27 2.27
C ALA A 104 7.58 -19.39 3.12
N THR A 105 8.66 -19.09 3.87
CA THR A 105 9.37 -20.11 4.65
C THR A 105 8.59 -20.55 5.89
N SER A 106 8.70 -21.85 6.23
CA SER A 106 8.08 -22.38 7.45
C SER A 106 8.70 -21.80 8.73
N HIS A 107 9.98 -21.38 8.65
CA HIS A 107 10.69 -20.75 9.77
C HIS A 107 10.06 -19.40 10.13
N PHE A 108 9.91 -18.50 9.14
CA PHE A 108 9.26 -17.22 9.33
C PHE A 108 7.80 -17.37 9.79
N ARG A 109 7.03 -18.24 9.14
CA ARG A 109 5.62 -18.45 9.49
C ARG A 109 5.43 -18.90 10.92
N ARG A 110 6.29 -19.80 11.43
CA ARG A 110 6.25 -20.20 12.84
C ARG A 110 6.57 -19.04 13.78
N ALA A 111 7.60 -18.25 13.48
CA ALA A 111 7.96 -17.10 14.29
C ALA A 111 6.83 -16.05 14.31
N ALA A 112 6.29 -15.67 13.16
CA ALA A 112 5.21 -14.69 13.05
C ALA A 112 3.92 -15.15 13.74
N LEU A 113 3.56 -16.44 13.64
CA LEU A 113 2.39 -17.00 14.31
C LEU A 113 2.56 -17.12 15.83
N SER A 114 3.78 -17.15 16.36
CA SER A 114 4.00 -17.25 17.80
C SER A 114 3.47 -16.06 18.60
N TRP A 115 3.30 -14.93 17.94
CA TRP A 115 2.74 -13.71 18.55
C TRP A 115 1.46 -13.21 17.90
N ALA A 116 0.97 -13.94 16.89
CA ALA A 116 -0.25 -13.58 16.18
C ALA A 116 -1.51 -13.95 16.99
N PRO A 117 -2.65 -13.30 16.76
CA PRO A 117 -3.93 -13.72 17.33
C PRO A 117 -4.36 -15.09 16.79
N ASP A 118 -5.13 -15.83 17.58
CA ASP A 118 -5.55 -17.21 17.27
C ASP A 118 -6.16 -17.38 15.88
N ILE A 119 -6.95 -16.41 15.45
CA ILE A 119 -7.60 -16.43 14.11
C ILE A 119 -6.58 -16.52 12.96
N ALA A 120 -5.35 -16.02 13.15
CA ALA A 120 -4.32 -16.05 12.13
C ALA A 120 -3.74 -17.46 11.88
N HIS A 121 -3.99 -18.40 12.79
CA HIS A 121 -3.60 -19.81 12.61
C HIS A 121 -4.46 -20.51 11.55
N TYR A 122 -5.68 -20.02 11.29
CA TYR A 122 -6.48 -20.52 10.16
C TYR A 122 -5.86 -20.09 8.83
N ASP A 123 -5.60 -21.06 7.94
CA ASP A 123 -5.04 -20.85 6.61
C ASP A 123 -6.15 -20.93 5.56
N PRO A 124 -6.54 -19.82 4.93
CA PRO A 124 -7.53 -19.83 3.86
C PRO A 124 -6.98 -20.32 2.52
N GLY A 125 -5.65 -20.46 2.37
CA GLY A 125 -4.98 -20.95 1.18
C GLY A 125 -4.55 -19.87 0.18
N SER A 126 -4.76 -18.58 0.48
CA SER A 126 -4.40 -17.47 -0.41
C SER A 126 -3.39 -16.51 0.22
N PRO A 127 -2.67 -15.67 -0.58
CA PRO A 127 -1.73 -14.68 -0.07
C PRO A 127 -2.36 -13.60 0.82
N GLY A 128 -3.62 -13.22 0.55
CA GLY A 128 -4.34 -12.24 1.37
C GLY A 128 -4.51 -10.87 0.72
N GLY A 129 -4.41 -10.80 -0.59
CA GLY A 129 -4.73 -9.62 -1.37
C GLY A 129 -3.58 -8.64 -1.57
N LEU A 130 -3.95 -7.43 -1.96
CA LEU A 130 -2.99 -6.37 -2.29
C LEU A 130 -2.24 -5.90 -1.05
N LEU A 131 -0.92 -5.85 -1.15
CA LEU A 131 -0.03 -5.32 -0.12
C LEU A 131 0.48 -3.94 -0.50
N GLY A 132 0.72 -3.07 0.48
CA GLY A 132 1.38 -1.78 0.31
C GLY A 132 2.71 -1.75 1.06
N PHE A 133 3.81 -1.66 0.32
CA PHE A 133 5.15 -1.51 0.87
C PHE A 133 5.51 -0.02 0.84
N ASP A 134 5.71 0.58 2.00
CA ASP A 134 5.98 2.02 2.14
C ASP A 134 7.48 2.26 2.31
N PHE A 135 8.04 3.09 1.43
CA PHE A 135 9.48 3.39 1.39
C PHE A 135 9.75 4.88 1.62
N HIS A 136 10.83 5.17 2.34
CA HIS A 136 11.55 6.44 2.25
C HIS A 136 12.74 6.27 1.31
N LEU A 137 12.99 7.27 0.45
CA LEU A 137 14.15 7.29 -0.42
C LEU A 137 15.28 8.03 0.31
N ALA A 138 16.29 7.30 0.76
CA ALA A 138 17.51 7.83 1.35
C ALA A 138 18.62 7.95 0.30
N LEU A 139 19.74 8.60 0.64
CA LEU A 139 20.89 8.76 -0.27
C LEU A 139 21.46 7.39 -0.71
N GLU A 140 21.44 6.41 0.19
CA GLU A 140 21.95 5.05 -0.08
C GLU A 140 20.92 4.13 -0.73
N GLY A 141 19.74 4.64 -1.10
CA GLY A 141 18.66 3.88 -1.74
C GLY A 141 17.36 3.82 -0.92
N PRO A 142 16.38 3.07 -1.41
CA PRO A 142 15.07 2.96 -0.77
C PRO A 142 15.15 2.20 0.56
N ARG A 143 14.40 2.67 1.56
CA ARG A 143 14.31 2.07 2.91
C ARG A 143 12.86 1.71 3.21
N LEU A 144 12.58 0.45 3.48
CA LEU A 144 11.24 -0.05 3.80
C LEU A 144 10.83 0.40 5.21
N ILE A 145 9.76 1.16 5.31
CA ILE A 145 9.28 1.72 6.57
C ILE A 145 8.20 0.86 7.20
N GLU A 146 7.29 0.32 6.41
CA GLU A 146 6.23 -0.59 6.85
C GLU A 146 5.60 -1.34 5.68
N ILE A 147 4.89 -2.43 6.00
CA ILE A 147 4.06 -3.17 5.06
C ILE A 147 2.61 -3.10 5.55
N ASN A 148 1.70 -2.77 4.65
CA ASN A 148 0.27 -2.64 4.90
C ASN A 148 -0.48 -3.71 4.10
N THR A 149 -1.42 -4.39 4.73
CA THR A 149 -2.27 -5.41 4.08
C THR A 149 -3.60 -4.86 3.60
N ASN A 150 -3.88 -3.60 3.92
CA ASN A 150 -5.10 -2.92 3.54
C ASN A 150 -4.78 -1.54 2.93
N PRO A 151 -3.88 -1.50 1.91
CA PRO A 151 -3.45 -0.23 1.33
C PRO A 151 -4.61 0.38 0.53
N GLY A 152 -4.99 1.61 0.87
CA GLY A 152 -5.91 2.38 0.04
C GLY A 152 -5.16 3.21 -1.01
N GLY A 153 -5.90 3.65 -2.03
CA GLY A 153 -5.41 4.57 -3.05
C GLY A 153 -4.99 3.92 -4.37
N ALA A 154 -5.12 2.61 -4.54
CA ALA A 154 -4.68 1.94 -5.77
C ALA A 154 -5.47 2.42 -7.01
N LEU A 155 -6.81 2.39 -6.97
CA LEU A 155 -7.66 2.90 -8.06
C LEU A 155 -7.58 4.42 -8.19
N LEU A 156 -7.49 5.14 -7.07
CA LEU A 156 -7.33 6.60 -7.09
C LEU A 156 -6.04 7.02 -7.81
N ASN A 157 -4.93 6.31 -7.58
CA ASN A 157 -3.67 6.58 -8.27
C ASN A 157 -3.71 6.17 -9.76
N ALA A 158 -4.47 5.15 -10.14
CA ALA A 158 -4.71 4.81 -11.54
C ALA A 158 -5.37 5.97 -12.29
N VAL A 159 -6.43 6.53 -11.73
CA VAL A 159 -7.14 7.69 -12.31
C VAL A 159 -6.25 8.94 -12.31
N LEU A 160 -5.50 9.18 -11.22
CA LEU A 160 -4.57 10.30 -11.10
C LEU A 160 -3.48 10.26 -12.17
N GLY A 161 -2.95 9.06 -12.47
CA GLY A 161 -1.94 8.87 -13.50
C GLY A 161 -2.42 9.32 -14.90
N ARG A 162 -3.70 9.05 -15.25
CA ARG A 162 -4.31 9.48 -16.52
C ARG A 162 -4.55 11.00 -16.62
N ALA A 163 -4.48 11.71 -15.51
CA ALA A 163 -4.81 13.14 -15.44
C ALA A 163 -3.57 14.05 -15.39
N GLN A 164 -2.40 13.56 -15.85
CA GLN A 164 -1.19 14.36 -15.86
C GLN A 164 -1.07 15.19 -17.15
N ARG A 165 -0.61 16.44 -16.97
CA ARG A 165 -0.32 17.37 -18.07
C ARG A 165 1.16 17.71 -18.08
N SER A 166 1.78 17.63 -19.26
CA SER A 166 3.17 18.06 -19.49
C SER A 166 3.21 19.29 -20.38
N CYS A 167 4.07 20.24 -20.07
CA CYS A 167 4.27 21.44 -20.87
C CYS A 167 5.75 21.69 -21.27
N CYS A 168 6.68 20.79 -20.94
CA CYS A 168 8.11 21.01 -21.15
C CYS A 168 8.82 19.88 -21.88
N PRO A 169 9.85 20.21 -22.72
CA PRO A 169 10.74 19.22 -23.34
C PRO A 169 11.53 18.39 -22.33
N GLU A 170 11.81 18.92 -21.13
CA GLU A 170 12.58 18.24 -20.07
C GLU A 170 11.88 16.99 -19.55
N THR A 171 10.59 16.83 -19.83
CA THR A 171 9.84 15.61 -19.52
C THR A 171 9.92 14.56 -20.64
N VAL A 172 10.57 14.88 -21.76
CA VAL A 172 10.86 13.90 -22.83
C VAL A 172 11.83 12.86 -22.24
N GLY A 173 11.45 11.60 -22.31
CA GLY A 173 12.22 10.52 -21.70
C GLY A 173 11.82 10.16 -20.29
N LEU A 174 10.75 10.77 -19.77
CA LEU A 174 10.12 10.33 -18.53
C LEU A 174 8.92 9.42 -18.83
N ALA A 175 8.75 8.43 -17.98
CA ALA A 175 7.62 7.52 -18.05
C ALA A 175 6.96 7.41 -16.69
N MET A 176 5.65 7.23 -16.65
CA MET A 176 4.95 6.88 -15.43
C MET A 176 5.36 5.47 -15.00
N ALA A 177 5.72 5.30 -13.73
CA ALA A 177 6.11 4.01 -13.17
C ALA A 177 4.93 3.37 -12.40
N PRO A 178 4.60 2.16 -12.69
CA PRO A 178 4.41 1.47 -13.95
C PRO A 178 2.98 1.61 -14.48
N VAL A 179 2.83 1.72 -15.76
CA VAL A 179 1.74 1.23 -16.60
C VAL A 179 0.37 1.93 -16.59
N GLU A 180 -0.25 1.81 -17.76
CA GLU A 180 -1.58 2.30 -18.08
C GLU A 180 -2.63 1.98 -17.02
N ALA A 181 -3.50 2.94 -16.73
CA ALA A 181 -4.52 2.81 -15.70
C ALA A 181 -5.48 1.63 -15.94
N ASP A 182 -5.79 1.31 -17.19
CA ASP A 182 -6.64 0.16 -17.52
C ASP A 182 -5.95 -1.16 -17.16
N ALA A 183 -4.62 -1.24 -17.31
CA ALA A 183 -3.85 -2.41 -16.87
C ALA A 183 -3.84 -2.54 -15.35
N ILE A 184 -3.87 -1.43 -14.59
CA ILE A 184 -3.97 -1.45 -13.14
C ILE A 184 -5.33 -1.98 -12.70
N GLU A 185 -6.43 -1.50 -13.29
CA GLU A 185 -7.78 -1.98 -12.96
C GLU A 185 -7.92 -3.48 -13.23
N LYS A 186 -7.42 -3.92 -14.39
CA LYS A 186 -7.38 -5.34 -14.74
C LYS A 186 -6.56 -6.14 -13.73
N ALA A 187 -5.37 -5.66 -13.36
CA ALA A 187 -4.51 -6.33 -12.37
C ALA A 187 -5.18 -6.41 -11.00
N LEU A 188 -5.89 -5.37 -10.56
CA LEU A 188 -6.63 -5.38 -9.30
C LEU A 188 -7.77 -6.39 -9.31
N LEU A 189 -8.54 -6.44 -10.41
CA LEU A 189 -9.59 -7.45 -10.55
C LEU A 189 -9.01 -8.87 -10.55
N GLU A 190 -7.91 -9.10 -11.28
CA GLU A 190 -7.22 -10.40 -11.32
C GLU A 190 -6.74 -10.83 -9.92
N ILE A 191 -6.29 -9.91 -9.07
CA ILE A 191 -5.93 -10.21 -7.68
C ILE A 191 -7.14 -10.73 -6.90
N PHE A 192 -8.29 -10.07 -6.98
CA PHE A 192 -9.50 -10.55 -6.28
C PHE A 192 -9.97 -11.90 -6.81
N MET A 193 -9.89 -12.13 -8.12
CA MET A 193 -10.24 -13.42 -8.72
C MET A 193 -9.27 -14.52 -8.31
N ALA A 194 -7.96 -14.22 -8.20
CA ALA A 194 -6.95 -15.15 -7.71
C ALA A 194 -7.18 -15.49 -6.23
N GLU A 195 -7.44 -14.49 -5.38
CA GLU A 195 -7.78 -14.70 -3.96
C GLU A 195 -9.03 -15.59 -3.80
N TRP A 196 -10.05 -15.34 -4.61
CA TRP A 196 -11.24 -16.19 -4.66
C TRP A 196 -10.88 -17.62 -5.08
N GLY A 197 -10.21 -17.78 -6.21
CA GLY A 197 -9.88 -19.12 -6.77
C GLY A 197 -9.01 -19.97 -5.84
N LEU A 198 -8.18 -19.34 -5.00
CA LEU A 198 -7.35 -20.02 -4.00
C LEU A 198 -8.14 -20.41 -2.73
N GLN A 199 -9.14 -19.64 -2.35
CA GLN A 199 -9.98 -19.91 -1.17
C GLN A 199 -11.20 -20.77 -1.51
N ARG A 200 -11.63 -20.80 -2.76
CA ARG A 200 -12.84 -21.44 -3.26
C ARG A 200 -12.53 -22.19 -4.56
N THR A 201 -13.31 -23.25 -4.80
CA THR A 201 -13.30 -23.97 -6.08
C THR A 201 -14.60 -23.68 -6.82
N GLY A 202 -14.55 -23.55 -8.14
CA GLY A 202 -15.72 -23.39 -8.99
C GLY A 202 -15.79 -22.06 -9.75
N LEU A 203 -17.02 -21.61 -10.01
CA LEU A 203 -17.27 -20.37 -10.75
C LEU A 203 -16.80 -19.13 -9.97
N PRO A 204 -16.54 -18.01 -10.67
CA PRO A 204 -16.27 -16.71 -10.04
C PRO A 204 -17.34 -16.33 -8.99
N PRO A 205 -17.03 -15.47 -8.01
CA PRO A 205 -18.02 -15.02 -7.04
C PRO A 205 -19.13 -14.27 -7.75
N LEU A 206 -20.37 -14.47 -7.29
CA LEU A 206 -21.53 -13.73 -7.78
C LEU A 206 -21.75 -12.45 -6.99
N SER A 207 -21.25 -12.40 -5.75
CA SER A 207 -21.47 -11.29 -4.83
C SER A 207 -20.24 -10.96 -4.00
N VAL A 208 -19.94 -9.66 -3.88
CA VAL A 208 -18.86 -9.10 -3.06
C VAL A 208 -19.44 -8.10 -2.07
N ALA A 209 -19.03 -8.19 -0.81
CA ALA A 209 -19.25 -7.13 0.18
C ALA A 209 -17.94 -6.37 0.42
N ILE A 210 -17.94 -5.05 0.26
CA ILE A 210 -16.86 -4.16 0.71
C ILE A 210 -17.24 -3.73 2.13
N VAL A 211 -16.47 -4.19 3.13
CA VAL A 211 -16.84 -4.06 4.54
C VAL A 211 -15.89 -3.13 5.27
N ASP A 212 -16.42 -2.06 5.85
CA ASP A 212 -15.71 -1.16 6.75
C ASP A 212 -16.68 -0.59 7.81
N GLU A 213 -16.13 -0.08 8.92
CA GLU A 213 -16.93 0.62 9.93
C GLU A 213 -17.43 1.96 9.38
N ALA A 214 -18.74 2.21 9.43
CA ALA A 214 -19.37 3.42 8.89
C ALA A 214 -18.74 3.84 7.54
N PRO A 215 -18.85 3.00 6.49
CA PRO A 215 -18.04 3.11 5.27
C PRO A 215 -18.18 4.47 4.58
N GLU A 216 -19.35 5.10 4.59
CA GLU A 216 -19.58 6.43 3.99
C GLU A 216 -18.79 7.55 4.69
N GLN A 217 -18.36 7.33 5.93
CA GLN A 217 -17.59 8.29 6.72
C GLN A 217 -16.06 8.08 6.56
N GLN A 218 -15.64 7.01 5.88
CA GLN A 218 -14.24 6.74 5.64
C GLN A 218 -13.66 7.72 4.62
N TYR A 219 -12.46 8.24 4.90
CA TYR A 219 -11.79 9.18 4.00
C TYR A 219 -11.60 8.62 2.58
N LEU A 220 -11.41 7.32 2.44
CA LEU A 220 -11.25 6.64 1.15
C LEU A 220 -12.55 6.01 0.63
N TYR A 221 -13.72 6.42 1.12
CA TYR A 221 -15.01 5.98 0.58
C TYR A 221 -15.15 6.13 -0.95
N PRO A 222 -14.61 7.21 -1.58
CA PRO A 222 -14.58 7.29 -3.04
C PRO A 222 -13.95 6.07 -3.72
N GLU A 223 -12.90 5.49 -3.14
CA GLU A 223 -12.27 4.28 -3.69
C GLU A 223 -13.17 3.05 -3.56
N PHE A 224 -13.99 2.96 -2.48
CA PHE A 224 -14.97 1.87 -2.35
C PHE A 224 -16.00 1.90 -3.48
N LEU A 225 -16.48 3.08 -3.85
CA LEU A 225 -17.38 3.27 -4.98
C LEU A 225 -16.72 2.89 -6.32
N MET A 226 -15.43 3.19 -6.49
CA MET A 226 -14.68 2.78 -7.68
C MET A 226 -14.54 1.25 -7.75
N TYR A 227 -14.22 0.58 -6.64
CA TYR A 227 -14.19 -0.89 -6.59
C TYR A 227 -15.58 -1.49 -6.84
N GLN A 228 -16.64 -0.92 -6.27
CA GLN A 228 -18.01 -1.34 -6.56
C GLN A 228 -18.27 -1.29 -8.06
N HIS A 229 -18.00 -0.16 -8.71
CA HIS A 229 -18.21 -0.01 -10.15
C HIS A 229 -17.33 -0.96 -10.98
N LEU A 230 -16.07 -1.17 -10.56
CA LEU A 230 -15.16 -2.13 -11.21
C LEU A 230 -15.74 -3.55 -11.22
N PHE A 231 -16.22 -4.03 -10.08
CA PHE A 231 -16.80 -5.37 -9.97
C PHE A 231 -18.13 -5.49 -10.74
N GLU A 232 -19.01 -4.48 -10.63
CA GLU A 232 -20.31 -4.48 -11.31
C GLU A 232 -20.17 -4.52 -12.84
N ARG A 233 -19.17 -3.83 -13.40
CA ARG A 233 -18.84 -3.91 -14.84
C ARG A 233 -18.46 -5.33 -15.29
N HIS A 234 -18.03 -6.19 -14.36
CA HIS A 234 -17.67 -7.58 -14.62
C HIS A 234 -18.76 -8.58 -14.17
N GLY A 235 -19.98 -8.10 -13.94
CA GLY A 235 -21.13 -8.95 -13.65
C GLY A 235 -21.20 -9.48 -12.22
N ILE A 236 -20.46 -8.87 -11.28
CA ILE A 236 -20.43 -9.23 -9.86
C ILE A 236 -21.33 -8.24 -9.11
N GLU A 237 -22.27 -8.76 -8.33
CA GLU A 237 -23.11 -7.91 -7.45
C GLU A 237 -22.28 -7.40 -6.27
N VAL A 238 -22.35 -6.09 -5.98
CA VAL A 238 -21.52 -5.49 -4.91
C VAL A 238 -22.37 -4.70 -3.94
N VAL A 239 -22.05 -4.85 -2.66
CA VAL A 239 -22.62 -4.04 -1.59
C VAL A 239 -21.49 -3.46 -0.74
N ILE A 240 -21.59 -2.18 -0.39
CA ILE A 240 -20.73 -1.52 0.59
C ILE A 240 -21.52 -1.47 1.90
N CYS A 241 -20.95 -1.99 2.99
CA CYS A 241 -21.70 -2.14 4.23
C CYS A 241 -20.84 -1.98 5.49
N ASP A 242 -21.52 -1.68 6.58
CA ASP A 242 -21.00 -1.77 7.93
C ASP A 242 -21.01 -3.25 8.40
N PRO A 243 -20.02 -3.74 9.17
CA PRO A 243 -20.00 -5.12 9.65
C PRO A 243 -21.22 -5.50 10.50
N ARG A 244 -21.89 -4.53 11.14
CA ARG A 244 -23.13 -4.74 11.90
C ARG A 244 -24.32 -5.18 11.04
N GLU A 245 -24.26 -4.97 9.74
CA GLU A 245 -25.29 -5.39 8.79
C GLU A 245 -25.12 -6.86 8.36
N LEU A 246 -23.96 -7.46 8.64
CA LEU A 246 -23.64 -8.84 8.29
C LEU A 246 -24.34 -9.82 9.23
N VAL A 247 -25.02 -10.80 8.65
CA VAL A 247 -25.69 -11.88 9.39
C VAL A 247 -25.20 -13.23 8.90
N ARG A 248 -24.68 -14.06 9.81
CA ARG A 248 -24.36 -15.46 9.52
C ARG A 248 -25.58 -16.33 9.74
N LYS A 249 -26.07 -16.97 8.69
CA LYS A 249 -27.25 -17.86 8.71
C LYS A 249 -27.12 -18.93 7.63
N ASP A 250 -27.62 -20.14 7.89
CA ASP A 250 -27.68 -21.26 6.95
C ASP A 250 -26.32 -21.55 6.28
N ALA A 251 -25.25 -21.54 7.08
CA ALA A 251 -23.85 -21.74 6.65
C ALA A 251 -23.40 -20.75 5.54
N ARG A 252 -23.91 -19.53 5.54
CA ARG A 252 -23.57 -18.44 4.64
C ARG A 252 -23.53 -17.11 5.39
N LEU A 253 -22.87 -16.11 4.81
CA LEU A 253 -22.90 -14.72 5.22
C LEU A 253 -23.93 -13.97 4.37
N TRP A 254 -24.73 -13.12 5.01
CA TRP A 254 -25.84 -12.41 4.38
C TRP A 254 -25.82 -10.92 4.70
N ILE A 255 -26.30 -10.11 3.74
CA ILE A 255 -26.76 -8.73 3.96
C ILE A 255 -28.20 -8.65 3.48
N GLY A 256 -29.14 -8.41 4.39
CA GLY A 256 -30.56 -8.44 4.07
C GLY A 256 -30.98 -9.78 3.47
N LYS A 257 -31.25 -9.81 2.16
CA LYS A 257 -31.60 -11.02 1.39
C LYS A 257 -30.51 -11.52 0.47
N GLN A 258 -29.38 -10.83 0.39
CA GLN A 258 -28.27 -11.17 -0.49
C GLN A 258 -27.25 -12.03 0.25
N ALA A 259 -26.96 -13.21 -0.28
CA ALA A 259 -25.85 -14.03 0.20
C ALA A 259 -24.52 -13.46 -0.33
N ILE A 260 -23.51 -13.43 0.52
CA ILE A 260 -22.19 -12.89 0.19
C ILE A 260 -21.20 -14.03 -0.01
N ASP A 261 -20.59 -14.08 -1.18
CA ASP A 261 -19.57 -15.07 -1.53
C ASP A 261 -18.17 -14.63 -1.11
N PHE A 262 -17.85 -13.32 -1.29
CA PHE A 262 -16.53 -12.77 -1.05
C PHE A 262 -16.60 -11.44 -0.29
N VAL A 263 -15.73 -11.26 0.70
CA VAL A 263 -15.59 -10.00 1.46
C VAL A 263 -14.27 -9.34 1.09
N TYR A 264 -14.36 -8.13 0.52
CA TYR A 264 -13.26 -7.19 0.50
C TYR A 264 -13.21 -6.47 1.85
N ASN A 265 -12.30 -6.93 2.71
CA ASN A 265 -12.19 -6.50 4.09
C ASN A 265 -11.38 -5.21 4.20
N ARG A 266 -12.04 -4.12 4.61
CA ARG A 266 -11.41 -2.82 4.84
C ARG A 266 -11.24 -2.48 6.32
N LEU A 267 -11.74 -3.37 7.21
CA LEU A 267 -11.69 -3.19 8.65
C LEU A 267 -10.26 -3.03 9.18
N THR A 268 -10.13 -2.22 10.21
CA THR A 268 -8.89 -2.02 10.95
C THR A 268 -8.77 -2.94 12.19
N ASP A 269 -9.84 -3.66 12.52
CA ASP A 269 -9.82 -4.79 13.46
C ASP A 269 -9.28 -6.02 12.74
N PHE A 270 -7.95 -6.12 12.64
CA PHE A 270 -7.26 -7.16 11.86
C PHE A 270 -7.49 -8.58 12.38
N ALA A 271 -7.91 -8.73 13.62
CA ALA A 271 -8.20 -10.03 14.25
C ALA A 271 -9.71 -10.35 14.30
N LEU A 272 -10.56 -9.45 13.83
CA LEU A 272 -12.02 -9.57 13.91
C LEU A 272 -12.49 -9.88 15.34
N GLU A 273 -11.95 -9.16 16.33
CA GLU A 273 -12.23 -9.39 17.76
C GLU A 273 -13.39 -8.55 18.29
N GLN A 274 -13.72 -7.46 17.62
CA GLN A 274 -14.83 -6.61 18.02
C GLN A 274 -16.16 -7.35 17.83
N PRO A 275 -17.14 -7.14 18.73
CA PRO A 275 -18.45 -7.81 18.66
C PRO A 275 -19.16 -7.62 17.32
N GLU A 276 -18.99 -6.46 16.69
CA GLU A 276 -19.56 -6.10 15.39
C GLU A 276 -19.05 -6.98 14.25
N ASN A 277 -17.82 -7.50 14.38
CA ASN A 277 -17.17 -8.32 13.37
C ASN A 277 -17.43 -9.83 13.55
N MET A 278 -18.19 -10.23 14.58
CA MET A 278 -18.35 -11.64 14.95
C MET A 278 -19.02 -12.47 13.85
N ALA A 279 -20.00 -11.93 13.12
CA ALA A 279 -20.64 -12.67 12.03
C ALA A 279 -19.62 -12.99 10.92
N LEU A 280 -18.77 -12.03 10.55
CA LEU A 280 -17.70 -12.22 9.57
C LEU A 280 -16.65 -13.20 10.09
N LYS A 281 -16.18 -13.05 11.33
CA LYS A 281 -15.21 -13.95 11.96
C LYS A 281 -15.64 -15.41 11.91
N LEU A 282 -16.89 -15.68 12.32
CA LEU A 282 -17.44 -17.04 12.35
C LEU A 282 -17.61 -17.62 10.95
N ALA A 283 -18.09 -16.82 9.98
CA ALA A 283 -18.24 -17.26 8.61
C ALA A 283 -16.87 -17.54 7.94
N TYR A 284 -15.86 -16.71 8.21
CA TYR A 284 -14.49 -16.90 7.73
C TYR A 284 -13.88 -18.20 8.26
N LEU A 285 -13.92 -18.42 9.59
CA LEU A 285 -13.37 -19.61 10.22
C LEU A 285 -14.11 -20.91 9.80
N ALA A 286 -15.42 -20.79 9.53
CA ALA A 286 -16.23 -21.91 9.03
C ALA A 286 -16.09 -22.14 7.52
N ARG A 287 -15.29 -21.37 6.81
CA ARG A 287 -15.11 -21.43 5.35
C ARG A 287 -16.42 -21.17 4.57
N GLU A 288 -17.29 -20.33 5.08
CA GLU A 288 -18.57 -19.99 4.47
C GLU A 288 -18.48 -18.78 3.54
N VAL A 289 -17.45 -17.95 3.71
CA VAL A 289 -17.15 -16.78 2.90
C VAL A 289 -15.65 -16.68 2.62
N ALA A 290 -15.25 -16.25 1.43
CA ALA A 290 -13.87 -15.88 1.16
C ALA A 290 -13.61 -14.45 1.65
N VAL A 291 -12.41 -14.18 2.19
CA VAL A 291 -12.05 -12.86 2.76
C VAL A 291 -10.68 -12.43 2.24
N SER A 292 -10.58 -11.21 1.76
CA SER A 292 -9.30 -10.59 1.39
C SER A 292 -9.31 -9.08 1.69
N PRO A 293 -8.28 -8.53 2.37
CA PRO A 293 -7.25 -9.26 3.11
C PRO A 293 -7.84 -10.01 4.32
N HIS A 294 -7.19 -11.09 4.70
CA HIS A 294 -7.62 -11.94 5.81
C HIS A 294 -6.67 -11.84 7.01
N PRO A 295 -7.10 -12.24 8.25
CA PRO A 295 -6.31 -12.10 9.47
C PRO A 295 -4.90 -12.72 9.42
N ARG A 296 -4.72 -13.84 8.70
CA ARG A 296 -3.40 -14.46 8.53
C ARG A 296 -2.44 -13.57 7.72
N ALA A 297 -2.91 -12.89 6.67
CA ALA A 297 -2.09 -11.94 5.93
C ALA A 297 -1.67 -10.76 6.82
N HIS A 298 -2.57 -10.24 7.63
CA HIS A 298 -2.22 -9.19 8.60
C HIS A 298 -1.11 -9.65 9.55
N ALA A 299 -1.17 -10.88 10.06
CA ALA A 299 -0.15 -11.44 10.94
C ALA A 299 1.22 -11.59 10.25
N PHE A 300 1.25 -11.92 8.96
CA PHE A 300 2.51 -12.13 8.24
C PHE A 300 3.14 -10.85 7.72
N TYR A 301 2.35 -9.84 7.36
CA TYR A 301 2.87 -8.64 6.70
C TYR A 301 2.72 -7.36 7.53
N ALA A 302 1.55 -7.12 8.13
CA ALA A 302 1.27 -5.83 8.78
C ALA A 302 1.79 -5.73 10.21
N ASP A 303 2.05 -6.86 10.89
CA ASP A 303 2.63 -6.85 12.23
C ASP A 303 4.07 -6.34 12.18
N LYS A 304 4.32 -5.23 12.83
CA LYS A 304 5.61 -4.55 12.76
C LYS A 304 6.76 -5.30 13.46
N ARG A 305 6.44 -6.30 14.30
CA ARG A 305 7.44 -7.22 14.86
C ARG A 305 8.15 -8.01 13.77
N ASN A 306 7.46 -8.28 12.66
CA ASN A 306 8.04 -9.00 11.54
C ASN A 306 9.21 -8.25 10.89
N LEU A 307 9.24 -6.91 10.97
CA LEU A 307 10.38 -6.13 10.49
C LEU A 307 11.66 -6.43 11.29
N SER A 308 11.56 -6.82 12.59
CA SER A 308 12.72 -7.24 13.36
C SER A 308 13.31 -8.56 12.87
N LEU A 309 12.46 -9.48 12.39
CA LEU A 309 12.90 -10.73 11.77
C LEU A 309 13.55 -10.50 10.41
N LEU A 310 12.94 -9.62 9.61
CA LEU A 310 13.37 -9.32 8.26
C LEU A 310 14.68 -8.49 8.20
N CYS A 311 15.15 -7.91 9.31
CA CYS A 311 16.42 -7.22 9.41
C CYS A 311 17.44 -7.93 10.33
N ASP A 312 17.15 -9.16 10.77
CA ASP A 312 18.05 -9.98 11.57
C ASP A 312 18.79 -11.00 10.70
N GLU A 313 20.09 -10.79 10.49
CA GLU A 313 20.92 -11.64 9.65
C GLU A 313 20.94 -13.10 10.14
N THR A 314 20.99 -13.33 11.46
CA THR A 314 21.00 -14.68 12.04
C THR A 314 19.70 -15.39 11.70
N PHE A 315 18.57 -14.75 11.94
CA PHE A 315 17.25 -15.29 11.62
C PHE A 315 17.12 -15.57 10.10
N LEU A 316 17.56 -14.63 9.24
CA LEU A 316 17.46 -14.80 7.79
C LEU A 316 18.29 -15.99 7.30
N ARG A 317 19.48 -16.23 7.84
CA ARG A 317 20.30 -17.41 7.53
C ARG A 317 19.58 -18.72 7.86
N GLU A 318 18.87 -18.77 8.99
CA GLU A 318 18.10 -19.94 9.41
C GLU A 318 16.88 -20.22 8.49
N THR A 319 16.39 -19.22 7.74
CA THR A 319 15.33 -19.41 6.76
C THR A 319 15.80 -20.17 5.50
N GLY A 320 17.09 -20.17 5.23
CA GLY A 320 17.68 -20.79 4.04
C GLY A 320 17.44 -20.02 2.73
N ILE A 321 17.08 -18.74 2.78
CA ILE A 321 16.93 -17.90 1.58
C ILE A 321 18.29 -17.63 0.92
N ALA A 322 18.26 -17.29 -0.37
CA ALA A 322 19.48 -16.98 -1.12
C ALA A 322 20.15 -15.70 -0.61
N ASP A 323 21.50 -15.66 -0.69
CA ASP A 323 22.34 -14.55 -0.18
C ASP A 323 21.96 -13.19 -0.80
N ASN A 324 21.58 -13.15 -2.07
CA ASN A 324 21.15 -11.92 -2.73
C ASN A 324 19.84 -11.36 -2.15
N ALA A 325 18.88 -12.23 -1.81
CA ALA A 325 17.63 -11.82 -1.16
C ALA A 325 17.92 -11.32 0.27
N MET A 326 18.75 -12.04 1.02
CA MET A 326 19.18 -11.62 2.37
C MET A 326 19.89 -10.26 2.33
N SER A 327 20.83 -10.06 1.40
CA SER A 327 21.54 -8.79 1.23
C SER A 327 20.59 -7.64 0.91
N ALA A 328 19.57 -7.86 0.06
CA ALA A 328 18.57 -6.85 -0.27
C ALA A 328 17.75 -6.46 0.98
N LEU A 329 17.36 -7.43 1.82
CA LEU A 329 16.63 -7.19 3.05
C LEU A 329 17.44 -6.37 4.06
N LEU A 330 18.68 -6.81 4.33
CA LEU A 330 19.57 -6.15 5.29
C LEU A 330 19.97 -4.74 4.85
N ALA A 331 20.08 -4.49 3.55
CA ALA A 331 20.37 -3.18 3.01
C ALA A 331 19.19 -2.22 3.09
N ALA A 332 17.96 -2.72 2.89
CA ALA A 332 16.78 -1.85 2.72
C ALA A 332 15.89 -1.74 3.95
N ILE A 333 15.94 -2.67 4.91
CA ILE A 333 15.10 -2.60 6.11
C ILE A 333 15.89 -1.90 7.23
N PRO A 334 15.42 -0.74 7.72
CA PRO A 334 16.06 -0.06 8.85
C PRO A 334 16.06 -0.97 10.08
N HIS A 335 17.15 -0.97 10.84
CA HIS A 335 17.26 -1.75 12.07
C HIS A 335 16.00 -1.56 12.94
N THR A 336 15.36 -2.65 13.27
CA THR A 336 14.09 -2.69 13.99
C THR A 336 14.19 -3.71 15.10
N GLU A 337 13.86 -3.31 16.33
CA GLU A 337 13.84 -4.18 17.51
C GLU A 337 12.49 -4.15 18.22
N ILE A 338 12.09 -5.28 18.77
CA ILE A 338 10.93 -5.36 19.66
C ILE A 338 11.34 -4.76 21.03
N MET A 339 10.52 -3.84 21.54
CA MET A 339 10.74 -3.25 22.86
C MET A 339 10.41 -4.26 23.97
N THR A 340 11.38 -4.54 24.81
CA THR A 340 11.28 -5.47 25.94
C THR A 340 11.72 -4.78 27.24
N ALA A 341 11.48 -5.40 28.38
CA ALA A 341 11.99 -4.89 29.65
C ALA A 341 13.53 -4.78 29.67
N GLY A 342 14.22 -5.69 28.95
CA GLY A 342 15.69 -5.75 28.96
C GLY A 342 16.38 -4.67 28.10
N ASN A 343 15.75 -4.21 27.00
CA ASN A 343 16.36 -3.22 26.10
C ASN A 343 15.77 -1.80 26.23
N ARG A 344 14.75 -1.64 27.05
CA ARG A 344 13.98 -0.42 27.18
C ARG A 344 14.80 0.80 27.60
N ASP A 345 15.71 0.64 28.56
CA ASP A 345 16.55 1.74 29.03
C ASP A 345 17.55 2.19 27.95
N ALA A 346 18.14 1.24 27.23
CA ALA A 346 18.99 1.53 26.08
C ALA A 346 18.23 2.24 24.95
N MET A 347 16.99 1.81 24.66
CA MET A 347 16.13 2.49 23.69
C MET A 347 15.76 3.90 24.13
N TRP A 348 15.50 4.14 25.42
CA TRP A 348 15.26 5.49 25.94
C TRP A 348 16.47 6.38 25.80
N ALA A 349 17.67 5.88 26.10
CA ALA A 349 18.91 6.63 25.93
C ALA A 349 19.12 7.05 24.45
N ASN A 350 18.88 6.13 23.51
CA ASN A 350 19.09 6.33 22.09
C ASN A 350 17.83 6.83 21.34
N ARG A 351 16.73 7.16 22.05
CA ARG A 351 15.43 7.42 21.44
C ARG A 351 15.41 8.46 20.32
N ARG A 352 16.36 9.42 20.33
CA ARG A 352 16.41 10.50 19.32
C ARG A 352 16.65 9.98 17.90
N THR A 353 17.23 8.79 17.75
CA THR A 353 17.49 8.13 16.48
C THR A 353 16.44 7.07 16.13
N LEU A 354 15.40 6.91 16.98
CA LEU A 354 14.41 5.86 16.88
C LEU A 354 13.01 6.41 16.64
N PHE A 355 12.23 5.66 15.89
CA PHE A 355 10.81 5.82 15.70
C PHE A 355 10.07 4.63 16.31
N PHE A 356 9.15 4.89 17.22
CA PHE A 356 8.42 3.87 17.96
C PHE A 356 7.04 3.66 17.36
N LYS A 357 6.69 2.39 17.09
CA LYS A 357 5.43 2.00 16.48
C LYS A 357 4.77 0.89 17.30
N PRO A 358 3.45 0.91 17.54
CA PRO A 358 2.78 -0.25 18.10
C PRO A 358 2.89 -1.43 17.14
N ALA A 359 3.05 -2.64 17.66
CA ALA A 359 3.22 -3.87 16.86
C ALA A 359 2.04 -4.08 15.91
N ALA A 360 0.83 -4.06 16.45
CA ALA A 360 -0.42 -4.11 15.69
C ALA A 360 -1.05 -2.71 15.70
N GLY A 361 -0.86 -1.92 14.64
CA GLY A 361 -1.37 -0.56 14.58
C GLY A 361 -1.49 -0.07 13.14
N TYR A 362 -2.40 0.87 12.91
CA TYR A 362 -2.71 1.47 11.61
C TYR A 362 -2.82 3.00 11.70
N GLY A 363 -2.74 3.67 10.55
CA GLY A 363 -3.00 5.11 10.44
C GLY A 363 -2.11 5.98 11.32
N SER A 364 -0.88 5.57 11.61
CA SER A 364 0.07 6.26 12.48
C SER A 364 -0.42 6.53 13.91
N ARG A 365 -1.50 5.89 14.35
CA ARG A 365 -2.00 6.02 15.72
C ARG A 365 -0.97 5.46 16.71
N ALA A 366 -0.72 6.21 17.79
CA ALA A 366 0.26 5.87 18.83
C ALA A 366 1.69 5.58 18.29
N ALA A 367 2.05 6.15 17.16
CA ALA A 367 3.40 6.11 16.60
C ALA A 367 4.15 7.41 16.98
N TYR A 368 5.38 7.26 17.44
CA TYR A 368 6.10 8.38 18.05
C TYR A 368 7.54 8.48 17.53
N ARG A 369 7.91 9.66 17.08
CA ARG A 369 9.32 9.99 16.90
C ARG A 369 9.97 10.18 18.27
N GLY A 370 11.07 9.49 18.52
CA GLY A 370 11.63 9.38 19.87
C GLY A 370 12.15 10.69 20.47
N ASP A 371 12.55 11.68 19.64
CA ASP A 371 12.94 13.03 20.10
C ASP A 371 11.74 13.83 20.65
N LYS A 372 10.51 13.41 20.35
CA LYS A 372 9.26 14.02 20.83
C LYS A 372 8.63 13.27 22.00
N LEU A 373 9.20 12.15 22.44
CA LEU A 373 8.67 11.34 23.52
C LEU A 373 8.81 12.05 24.89
N THR A 374 7.70 12.07 25.63
CA THR A 374 7.69 12.46 27.04
C THR A 374 7.81 11.21 27.93
N LYS A 375 8.27 11.40 29.17
CA LYS A 375 8.35 10.29 30.14
C LYS A 375 6.99 9.63 30.39
N ARG A 376 5.89 10.41 30.33
CA ARG A 376 4.53 9.87 30.49
C ARG A 376 4.15 8.93 29.33
N VAL A 377 4.37 9.35 28.10
CA VAL A 377 4.10 8.52 26.93
C VAL A 377 4.98 7.27 26.95
N TRP A 378 6.26 7.41 27.33
CA TRP A 378 7.18 6.29 27.48
C TRP A 378 6.69 5.25 28.48
N ALA A 379 6.13 5.70 29.62
CA ALA A 379 5.55 4.82 30.63
C ALA A 379 4.29 4.10 30.11
N GLU A 380 3.45 4.79 29.32
CA GLU A 380 2.28 4.16 28.70
C GLU A 380 2.65 3.12 27.63
N MET A 381 3.68 3.39 26.82
CA MET A 381 4.17 2.44 25.82
C MET A 381 4.62 1.10 26.44
N ALA A 382 5.07 1.11 27.69
CA ALA A 382 5.46 -0.11 28.42
C ALA A 382 4.30 -1.06 28.70
N LYS A 383 3.06 -0.61 28.60
CA LYS A 383 1.87 -1.43 28.80
C LYS A 383 1.44 -2.19 27.53
N GLY A 384 2.00 -1.81 26.39
CA GLY A 384 1.72 -2.40 25.08
C GLY A 384 2.95 -2.98 24.41
N THR A 385 2.76 -3.63 23.29
CA THR A 385 3.85 -4.14 22.46
C THR A 385 4.25 -3.11 21.43
N TYR A 386 5.50 -2.67 21.45
CA TYR A 386 6.08 -1.70 20.54
C TYR A 386 7.32 -2.25 19.85
N VAL A 387 7.60 -1.71 18.68
CA VAL A 387 8.90 -1.84 18.03
C VAL A 387 9.57 -0.48 17.95
N ALA A 388 10.89 -0.48 18.03
CA ALA A 388 11.74 0.67 17.79
C ALA A 388 12.49 0.48 16.47
N GLN A 389 12.27 1.37 15.51
CA GLN A 389 12.89 1.35 14.20
C GLN A 389 13.84 2.55 14.05
N ALA A 390 15.01 2.34 13.47
CA ALA A 390 15.92 3.43 13.13
C ALA A 390 15.22 4.46 12.22
N ILE A 391 15.38 5.75 12.52
CA ILE A 391 14.76 6.82 11.74
C ILE A 391 15.43 6.93 10.37
N VAL A 392 14.62 6.94 9.33
CA VAL A 392 15.02 7.27 7.96
C VAL A 392 14.30 8.55 7.55
N ALA A 393 15.04 9.56 7.16
CA ALA A 393 14.46 10.78 6.63
C ALA A 393 13.76 10.51 5.30
N PRO A 394 12.52 10.99 5.09
CA PRO A 394 11.87 10.92 3.79
C PRO A 394 12.56 11.85 2.80
N SER A 395 12.47 11.54 1.50
CA SER A 395 12.81 12.49 0.45
C SER A 395 11.81 13.66 0.42
N GLU A 396 12.16 14.72 -0.32
CA GLU A 396 11.34 15.92 -0.41
C GLU A 396 10.99 16.24 -1.87
N ARG A 397 9.80 16.80 -2.07
CA ARG A 397 9.31 17.34 -3.34
C ARG A 397 8.94 18.81 -3.16
N GLN A 398 9.52 19.70 -3.95
CA GLN A 398 9.15 21.12 -3.96
C GLN A 398 7.85 21.31 -4.73
N VAL A 399 6.86 21.92 -4.08
CA VAL A 399 5.55 22.24 -4.66
C VAL A 399 5.28 23.74 -4.54
N ALA A 400 4.41 24.27 -5.37
CA ALA A 400 3.91 25.63 -5.22
C ALA A 400 2.55 25.61 -4.51
N VAL A 401 2.49 26.20 -3.31
CA VAL A 401 1.24 26.39 -2.57
C VAL A 401 1.00 27.90 -2.46
N ALA A 402 -0.12 28.39 -2.98
CA ALA A 402 -0.43 29.81 -3.06
C ALA A 402 0.75 30.64 -3.62
N GLN A 403 1.41 30.16 -4.68
CA GLN A 403 2.57 30.73 -5.37
C GLN A 403 3.88 30.76 -4.55
N ALA A 404 3.89 30.25 -3.33
CA ALA A 404 5.11 30.08 -2.53
C ALA A 404 5.68 28.67 -2.67
N PRO A 405 7.02 28.48 -2.78
CA PRO A 405 7.63 27.17 -2.78
C PRO A 405 7.56 26.55 -1.37
N VAL A 406 7.09 25.31 -1.31
CA VAL A 406 6.96 24.53 -0.09
C VAL A 406 7.59 23.17 -0.31
N ALA A 407 8.48 22.73 0.59
CA ALA A 407 9.02 21.37 0.59
C ALA A 407 8.01 20.44 1.28
N LEU A 408 7.51 19.46 0.54
CA LEU A 408 6.71 18.36 1.07
C LEU A 408 7.57 17.10 1.16
N LYS A 409 7.42 16.38 2.26
CA LYS A 409 7.98 15.04 2.43
C LYS A 409 7.28 14.08 1.48
N ALA A 410 8.03 13.13 0.98
CA ALA A 410 7.51 12.09 0.10
C ALA A 410 7.80 10.71 0.67
N ASP A 411 6.80 9.85 0.70
CA ASP A 411 6.99 8.42 0.76
C ASP A 411 6.52 7.76 -0.55
N VAL A 412 7.13 6.63 -0.87
CA VAL A 412 6.79 5.85 -2.06
C VAL A 412 6.13 4.56 -1.62
N ARG A 413 4.95 4.26 -2.17
CA ARG A 413 4.23 3.02 -1.93
C ARG A 413 4.26 2.13 -3.15
N ASN A 414 4.77 0.93 -2.97
CA ASN A 414 4.63 -0.13 -3.94
C ASN A 414 3.42 -0.99 -3.58
N TYR A 415 2.41 -0.98 -4.44
CA TYR A 415 1.30 -1.92 -4.34
C TYR A 415 1.73 -3.24 -4.99
N ALA A 416 1.69 -4.31 -4.23
CA ALA A 416 2.23 -5.60 -4.67
C ALA A 416 1.27 -6.76 -4.35
N TYR A 417 1.37 -7.82 -5.14
CA TYR A 417 0.67 -9.08 -4.90
C TYR A 417 1.59 -10.25 -5.23
N ALA A 418 1.66 -11.23 -4.34
CA ALA A 418 2.47 -12.44 -4.51
C ALA A 418 3.92 -12.14 -4.97
N GLY A 419 4.59 -11.18 -4.34
CA GLY A 419 5.97 -10.79 -4.62
C GLY A 419 6.18 -9.89 -5.84
N MET A 420 5.12 -9.52 -6.56
CA MET A 420 5.19 -8.68 -7.77
C MET A 420 4.57 -7.31 -7.54
N VAL A 421 5.31 -6.24 -7.86
CA VAL A 421 4.81 -4.87 -7.84
C VAL A 421 3.85 -4.66 -9.00
N LYS A 422 2.65 -4.14 -8.70
CA LYS A 422 1.58 -3.87 -9.66
C LYS A 422 1.40 -2.39 -9.94
N LEU A 423 1.70 -1.54 -8.95
CA LEU A 423 1.59 -0.09 -9.04
C LEU A 423 2.59 0.55 -8.09
N VAL A 424 3.20 1.65 -8.51
CA VAL A 424 3.98 2.53 -7.63
C VAL A 424 3.32 3.89 -7.58
N ALA A 425 3.10 4.39 -6.39
CA ALA A 425 2.58 5.73 -6.15
C ALA A 425 3.34 6.41 -5.02
N ALA A 426 3.20 7.71 -4.90
CA ALA A 426 3.76 8.47 -3.80
C ALA A 426 2.67 9.15 -2.98
N ARG A 427 3.03 9.57 -1.78
CA ARG A 427 2.20 10.46 -0.95
C ARG A 427 3.06 11.63 -0.53
N LEU A 428 2.56 12.84 -0.80
CA LEU A 428 3.22 14.08 -0.41
C LEU A 428 2.55 14.66 0.83
N TYR A 429 3.34 15.02 1.84
CA TYR A 429 2.80 15.43 3.13
C TYR A 429 3.73 16.35 3.94
N GLN A 430 3.20 16.99 4.97
CA GLN A 430 3.95 17.65 6.03
C GLN A 430 3.67 16.98 7.39
N GLY A 431 4.57 17.16 8.34
CA GLY A 431 4.43 16.62 9.69
C GLY A 431 5.34 15.43 9.96
N GLN A 432 5.00 14.64 10.98
CA GLN A 432 5.82 13.49 11.41
C GLN A 432 5.48 12.19 10.66
N THR A 433 4.25 12.09 10.20
CA THR A 433 3.71 10.91 9.51
C THR A 433 2.88 11.34 8.31
N THR A 434 2.71 10.44 7.36
CA THR A 434 1.88 10.62 6.16
C THR A 434 0.44 10.98 6.55
N ASN A 435 -0.11 11.98 5.87
CA ASN A 435 -1.48 12.42 6.10
C ASN A 435 -2.06 13.09 4.84
N PHE A 436 -3.38 13.23 4.79
CA PHE A 436 -4.15 13.90 3.74
C PHE A 436 -4.68 15.28 4.18
N ARG A 437 -3.97 15.96 5.08
CA ARG A 437 -4.35 17.29 5.60
C ARG A 437 -3.42 18.40 5.13
N THR A 438 -2.44 18.05 4.32
CA THR A 438 -1.40 18.95 3.84
C THR A 438 -1.84 19.63 2.55
N ALA A 439 -1.84 20.96 2.53
CA ALA A 439 -2.13 21.73 1.33
C ALA A 439 -1.10 21.41 0.21
N GLY A 440 -1.58 21.06 -0.98
CA GLY A 440 -0.76 20.63 -2.11
C GLY A 440 -0.19 19.20 -1.98
N GLY A 441 -0.46 18.52 -0.86
CA GLY A 441 -0.11 17.12 -0.63
C GLY A 441 -1.19 16.15 -1.12
N GLY A 442 -1.06 14.88 -0.73
CA GLY A 442 -1.97 13.80 -1.13
C GLY A 442 -1.29 12.73 -1.96
N PHE A 443 -2.06 11.90 -2.63
CA PHE A 443 -1.53 10.93 -3.60
C PHE A 443 -0.87 11.65 -4.78
N ALA A 444 0.29 11.15 -5.19
CA ALA A 444 1.06 11.65 -6.31
C ALA A 444 1.50 10.50 -7.22
N PRO A 445 1.38 10.62 -8.55
CA PRO A 445 1.91 9.62 -9.44
C PRO A 445 3.44 9.66 -9.42
N VAL A 446 4.07 8.52 -9.70
CA VAL A 446 5.52 8.39 -9.76
C VAL A 446 5.96 8.36 -11.23
N PHE A 447 6.95 9.18 -11.56
CA PHE A 447 7.61 9.20 -12.86
C PHE A 447 9.07 8.78 -12.73
N THR A 448 9.59 8.14 -13.77
CA THR A 448 10.98 7.70 -13.85
C THR A 448 11.54 7.96 -15.24
N GLU A 449 12.87 7.96 -15.38
CA GLU A 449 13.54 8.01 -16.67
C GLU A 449 13.22 6.77 -17.52
N MET A 450 13.02 6.96 -18.84
CA MET A 450 12.95 5.86 -19.79
C MET A 450 14.31 5.20 -19.96
N ARG A 451 14.34 3.91 -20.21
CA ARG A 451 15.56 3.17 -20.56
C ARG A 451 16.07 3.53 -21.92
#